data_40ea6c1cb51a0da308073596b0ac3e3f
#
_entry.id   40ea6c1cb51a0da308073596b0ac3e3f
#
_cell.length_a   1.000
_cell.length_b   1.000
_cell.length_c   1.000
_cell.angle_alpha   90.00
_cell.angle_beta   90.00
_cell.angle_gamma   90.00
#
_symmetry.space_group_name_H-M   'P 1'
#
loop_
_entity.id
_entity.type
_entity.pdbx_description
1 polymer ?
#
loop_
_entity_poly.entity_id
_entity_poly.type
_entity_poly.pdbx_seq_one_letter_code
_entity_poly.pdbx_strand_id
1 'polypeptide(L)'
;MKYMDMLALLGVGGAHPGGLHLTKQLLEKEEINSDTSILDIGCGTGQTSAYLYCRYGCEITACDINATMVQKANKRFEQLKLPCKATIEDIENLSFDNESFDIILLESVVSFTNLSSSLKECKRVLKKGGIILAIETVKEPQMTEQDERLVSEFYHFQSIPNELEWVEYWKKAGFSTVVIRREYKVEVEDEEQNIDFGTEFDLSDEIPSNVYDLLDDHERLTKKYQNLLGFRIFRCIS
;
A
#
# COMPACT_ATOMS: atom_id res chain seq x y z
N MET A 1 21.48 -0.26 -3.81
CA MET A 1 20.19 0.40 -3.95
C MET A 1 19.12 -0.55 -3.43
N LYS A 2 18.14 -0.05 -2.70
CA LYS A 2 17.03 -0.87 -2.16
C LYS A 2 15.88 -0.97 -3.17
N TYR A 3 15.06 -2.00 -3.03
CA TYR A 3 13.85 -2.19 -3.84
C TYR A 3 12.92 -0.96 -3.85
N MET A 4 12.67 -0.36 -2.68
CA MET A 4 11.84 0.85 -2.57
C MET A 4 12.44 2.07 -3.27
N ASP A 5 13.79 2.18 -3.33
CA ASP A 5 14.46 3.25 -4.08
C ASP A 5 14.25 3.07 -5.60
N MET A 6 14.28 1.82 -6.08
CA MET A 6 13.97 1.49 -7.48
C MET A 6 12.52 1.88 -7.82
N LEU A 7 11.54 1.50 -7.01
CA LEU A 7 10.15 1.89 -7.22
C LEU A 7 9.98 3.40 -7.27
N ALA A 8 10.69 4.14 -6.40
CA ALA A 8 10.64 5.59 -6.36
C ALA A 8 11.27 6.24 -7.60
N LEU A 9 12.42 5.73 -8.07
CA LEU A 9 13.08 6.22 -9.28
C LEU A 9 12.25 5.96 -10.53
N LEU A 10 11.66 4.79 -10.65
CA LEU A 10 10.76 4.44 -11.75
C LEU A 10 9.39 5.11 -11.61
N GLY A 11 9.03 5.58 -10.42
CA GLY A 11 7.74 6.18 -10.13
C GLY A 11 6.58 5.22 -10.37
N VAL A 12 6.71 4.01 -9.81
CA VAL A 12 5.72 2.96 -9.99
C VAL A 12 4.47 3.30 -9.18
N GLY A 13 3.35 3.56 -9.88
CA GLY A 13 2.04 3.72 -9.26
C GLY A 13 1.32 2.37 -9.13
N GLY A 14 0.60 2.17 -8.02
CA GLY A 14 -0.12 0.91 -7.78
C GLY A 14 0.79 -0.31 -7.61
N ALA A 15 1.96 -0.13 -7.00
CA ALA A 15 2.97 -1.17 -6.79
C ALA A 15 2.56 -2.19 -5.69
N HIS A 16 1.32 -2.60 -5.69
CA HIS A 16 0.77 -3.62 -4.79
C HIS A 16 -0.03 -4.66 -5.58
N PRO A 17 -0.28 -5.86 -5.05
CA PRO A 17 -1.05 -6.88 -5.74
C PRO A 17 -2.42 -6.38 -6.17
N GLY A 18 -2.75 -6.56 -7.44
CA GLY A 18 -4.00 -6.14 -8.04
C GLY A 18 -4.09 -4.65 -8.43
N GLY A 19 -3.07 -3.85 -8.09
CA GLY A 19 -2.96 -2.45 -8.47
C GLY A 19 -4.21 -1.62 -8.18
N LEU A 20 -4.34 -0.46 -8.80
CA LEU A 20 -5.49 0.43 -8.60
C LEU A 20 -6.84 -0.24 -8.90
N HIS A 21 -6.88 -1.27 -9.76
CA HIS A 21 -8.12 -1.98 -10.04
C HIS A 21 -8.68 -2.66 -8.79
N LEU A 22 -7.85 -3.40 -8.06
CA LEU A 22 -8.25 -4.03 -6.80
C LEU A 22 -8.67 -2.99 -5.77
N THR A 23 -7.92 -1.90 -5.64
CA THR A 23 -8.25 -0.79 -4.75
C THR A 23 -9.63 -0.22 -5.05
N LYS A 24 -9.96 0.04 -6.31
CA LYS A 24 -11.30 0.51 -6.72
C LYS A 24 -12.40 -0.44 -6.27
N GLN A 25 -12.23 -1.75 -6.49
CA GLN A 25 -13.19 -2.77 -6.06
C GLN A 25 -13.38 -2.81 -4.52
N LEU A 26 -12.31 -2.53 -3.76
CA LEU A 26 -12.40 -2.44 -2.30
C LEU A 26 -13.18 -1.22 -1.85
N LEU A 27 -12.83 -0.07 -2.41
CA LEU A 27 -13.42 1.22 -2.05
C LEU A 27 -14.92 1.30 -2.40
N GLU A 28 -15.36 0.69 -3.50
CA GLU A 28 -16.77 0.61 -3.90
C GLU A 28 -17.69 -0.10 -2.88
N LYS A 29 -17.10 -0.86 -1.95
CA LYS A 29 -17.84 -1.57 -0.89
C LYS A 29 -17.94 -0.79 0.41
N GLU A 30 -17.35 0.39 0.46
CA GLU A 30 -17.36 1.25 1.63
C GLU A 30 -18.22 2.50 1.38
N GLU A 31 -18.81 3.02 2.44
CA GLU A 31 -19.62 4.24 2.38
C GLU A 31 -18.71 5.47 2.41
N ILE A 32 -18.27 5.94 1.24
CA ILE A 32 -17.39 7.09 1.08
C ILE A 32 -18.18 8.25 0.46
N ASN A 33 -18.10 9.42 1.08
CA ASN A 33 -18.68 10.66 0.60
C ASN A 33 -17.75 11.86 0.83
N SER A 34 -18.19 13.07 0.51
CA SER A 34 -17.38 14.29 0.63
C SER A 34 -16.92 14.61 2.06
N ASP A 35 -17.62 14.13 3.08
CA ASP A 35 -17.31 14.40 4.48
C ASP A 35 -16.38 13.31 5.09
N THR A 36 -16.06 12.28 4.32
CA THR A 36 -15.17 11.20 4.75
C THR A 36 -13.72 11.66 4.74
N SER A 37 -13.00 11.54 5.85
CA SER A 37 -11.56 11.82 5.94
C SER A 37 -10.77 10.52 5.77
N ILE A 38 -9.89 10.48 4.76
CA ILE A 38 -9.09 9.31 4.42
C ILE A 38 -7.61 9.63 4.55
N LEU A 39 -6.86 8.75 5.22
CA LEU A 39 -5.41 8.76 5.27
C LEU A 39 -4.87 7.66 4.36
N ASP A 40 -4.13 8.05 3.33
CA ASP A 40 -3.43 7.16 2.39
C ASP A 40 -1.96 7.10 2.79
N ILE A 41 -1.54 6.01 3.48
CA ILE A 41 -0.18 5.82 4.00
C ILE A 41 0.61 4.97 3.01
N GLY A 42 1.80 5.44 2.64
CA GLY A 42 2.60 4.86 1.57
C GLY A 42 1.98 5.17 0.21
N CYS A 43 1.51 6.41 0.03
CA CYS A 43 0.74 6.85 -1.14
C CYS A 43 1.50 6.74 -2.47
N GLY A 44 2.81 6.47 -2.44
CA GLY A 44 3.65 6.37 -3.64
C GLY A 44 3.52 7.61 -4.52
N THR A 45 3.17 7.43 -5.79
CA THR A 45 2.96 8.52 -6.75
C THR A 45 1.60 9.24 -6.62
N GLY A 46 0.81 8.92 -5.58
CA GLY A 46 -0.49 9.54 -5.30
C GLY A 46 -1.62 9.09 -6.23
N GLN A 47 -1.50 7.94 -6.88
CA GLN A 47 -2.50 7.43 -7.83
C GLN A 47 -3.83 7.12 -7.13
N THR A 48 -3.80 6.38 -6.03
CA THR A 48 -4.99 6.05 -5.22
C THR A 48 -5.62 7.30 -4.62
N SER A 49 -4.82 8.19 -4.04
CA SER A 49 -5.28 9.48 -3.51
C SER A 49 -5.99 10.33 -4.55
N ALA A 50 -5.43 10.44 -5.77
CA ALA A 50 -6.04 11.20 -6.86
C ALA A 50 -7.37 10.56 -7.29
N TYR A 51 -7.43 9.23 -7.42
CA TYR A 51 -8.67 8.52 -7.73
C TYR A 51 -9.76 8.79 -6.69
N LEU A 52 -9.43 8.66 -5.39
CA LEU A 52 -10.37 8.88 -4.29
C LEU A 52 -11.00 10.27 -4.36
N TYR A 53 -10.18 11.31 -4.50
CA TYR A 53 -10.71 12.66 -4.61
C TYR A 53 -11.60 12.84 -5.85
N CYS A 54 -11.13 12.41 -7.02
CA CYS A 54 -11.90 12.55 -8.26
C CYS A 54 -13.22 11.79 -8.23
N ARG A 55 -13.26 10.64 -7.55
CA ARG A 55 -14.44 9.76 -7.53
C ARG A 55 -15.47 10.13 -6.47
N TYR A 56 -15.01 10.54 -5.27
CA TYR A 56 -15.86 10.73 -4.10
C TYR A 56 -15.89 12.15 -3.58
N GLY A 57 -14.93 13.01 -3.97
CA GLY A 57 -14.78 14.36 -3.44
C GLY A 57 -14.43 14.42 -1.95
N CYS A 58 -13.95 13.30 -1.40
CA CYS A 58 -13.65 13.15 0.03
C CYS A 58 -12.36 13.90 0.43
N GLU A 59 -12.17 14.10 1.74
CA GLU A 59 -10.97 14.71 2.27
C GLU A 59 -9.82 13.71 2.29
N ILE A 60 -8.71 14.01 1.59
CA ILE A 60 -7.56 13.12 1.44
C ILE A 60 -6.32 13.74 2.09
N THR A 61 -5.75 13.01 3.03
CA THR A 61 -4.38 13.21 3.51
C THR A 61 -3.51 12.07 2.96
N ALA A 62 -2.47 12.41 2.21
CA ALA A 62 -1.55 11.44 1.63
C ALA A 62 -0.18 11.55 2.31
N CYS A 63 0.49 10.43 2.55
CA CYS A 63 1.85 10.46 3.07
C CYS A 63 2.69 9.27 2.59
N ASP A 64 3.98 9.48 2.53
CA ASP A 64 4.98 8.45 2.21
C ASP A 64 6.29 8.77 2.94
N ILE A 65 7.07 7.76 3.28
CA ILE A 65 8.39 7.96 3.89
C ILE A 65 9.43 8.42 2.86
N ASN A 66 9.21 8.10 1.58
CA ASN A 66 10.13 8.40 0.49
C ASN A 66 9.86 9.77 -0.11
N ALA A 67 10.82 10.69 0.03
CA ALA A 67 10.71 12.07 -0.45
C ALA A 67 10.47 12.16 -1.98
N THR A 68 11.04 11.25 -2.79
CA THR A 68 10.83 11.21 -4.24
C THR A 68 9.39 10.84 -4.58
N MET A 69 8.80 9.89 -3.86
CA MET A 69 7.39 9.53 -4.01
C MET A 69 6.48 10.71 -3.65
N VAL A 70 6.75 11.38 -2.52
CA VAL A 70 6.01 12.59 -2.11
C VAL A 70 6.08 13.69 -3.18
N GLN A 71 7.25 13.92 -3.78
CA GLN A 71 7.39 14.89 -4.87
C GLN A 71 6.52 14.50 -6.08
N LYS A 72 6.55 13.23 -6.49
CA LYS A 72 5.76 12.73 -7.62
C LYS A 72 4.25 12.82 -7.33
N ALA A 73 3.82 12.47 -6.12
CA ALA A 73 2.43 12.62 -5.70
C ALA A 73 1.97 14.08 -5.77
N ASN A 74 2.73 15.02 -5.22
CA ASN A 74 2.40 16.43 -5.26
C ASN A 74 2.38 16.98 -6.70
N LYS A 75 3.32 16.57 -7.56
CA LYS A 75 3.31 16.91 -8.99
C LYS A 75 2.03 16.41 -9.68
N ARG A 76 1.59 15.18 -9.40
CA ARG A 76 0.31 14.63 -9.88
C ARG A 76 -0.87 15.48 -9.42
N PHE A 77 -0.94 15.80 -8.14
CA PHE A 77 -2.04 16.59 -7.58
C PHE A 77 -2.11 17.99 -8.20
N GLU A 78 -0.97 18.64 -8.40
CA GLU A 78 -0.88 19.94 -9.09
C GLU A 78 -1.35 19.86 -10.55
N GLN A 79 -0.87 18.88 -11.31
CA GLN A 79 -1.27 18.67 -12.71
C GLN A 79 -2.77 18.42 -12.87
N LEU A 80 -3.36 17.67 -11.93
CA LEU A 80 -4.79 17.39 -11.90
C LEU A 80 -5.62 18.49 -11.21
N LYS A 81 -4.95 19.54 -10.68
CA LYS A 81 -5.57 20.65 -9.94
C LYS A 81 -6.39 20.16 -8.72
N LEU A 82 -5.89 19.14 -8.04
CA LEU A 82 -6.52 18.59 -6.85
C LEU A 82 -6.08 19.37 -5.60
N PRO A 83 -6.94 19.56 -4.59
CA PRO A 83 -6.57 20.19 -3.33
C PRO A 83 -5.80 19.25 -2.39
N CYS A 84 -5.41 18.07 -2.86
CA CYS A 84 -4.66 17.08 -2.10
C CYS A 84 -3.21 17.51 -1.93
N LYS A 85 -2.59 17.07 -0.83
CA LYS A 85 -1.17 17.27 -0.57
C LYS A 85 -0.58 16.01 0.07
N ALA A 86 0.56 15.57 -0.45
CA ALA A 86 1.37 14.51 0.17
C ALA A 86 2.45 15.13 1.07
N THR A 87 2.70 14.50 2.22
CA THR A 87 3.73 14.87 3.19
C THR A 87 4.66 13.69 3.48
N ILE A 88 5.88 13.99 3.96
CA ILE A 88 6.80 12.95 4.40
C ILE A 88 6.43 12.58 5.84
N GLU A 89 6.04 11.32 6.05
CA GLU A 89 5.67 10.79 7.35
C GLU A 89 6.23 9.38 7.53
N ASP A 90 6.54 9.04 8.77
CA ASP A 90 6.87 7.67 9.17
C ASP A 90 5.64 7.05 9.84
N ILE A 91 5.13 5.95 9.29
CA ILE A 91 3.97 5.24 9.84
C ILE A 91 4.20 4.79 11.29
N GLU A 92 5.46 4.62 11.72
CA GLU A 92 5.79 4.24 13.10
C GLU A 92 5.67 5.42 14.09
N ASN A 93 5.56 6.66 13.59
CA ASN A 93 5.44 7.88 14.38
C ASN A 93 4.75 9.00 13.59
N LEU A 94 3.45 8.88 13.37
CA LEU A 94 2.66 9.83 12.59
C LEU A 94 2.45 11.15 13.34
N SER A 95 2.60 12.28 12.64
CA SER A 95 2.42 13.61 13.21
C SER A 95 0.96 14.04 13.38
N PHE A 96 0.01 13.21 12.96
CA PHE A 96 -1.43 13.52 13.02
C PHE A 96 -2.01 13.36 14.42
N ASP A 97 -3.08 14.09 14.70
CA ASP A 97 -3.83 14.02 15.95
C ASP A 97 -4.54 12.65 16.10
N ASN A 98 -4.91 12.32 17.34
CA ASN A 98 -5.70 11.13 17.62
C ASN A 98 -7.10 11.24 16.96
N GLU A 99 -7.65 10.10 16.52
CA GLU A 99 -9.04 10.01 16.05
C GLU A 99 -9.35 11.03 14.91
N SER A 100 -8.42 11.19 13.95
CA SER A 100 -8.54 12.18 12.86
C SER A 100 -9.19 11.63 11.59
N PHE A 101 -9.06 10.30 11.31
CA PHE A 101 -9.44 9.73 10.04
C PHE A 101 -10.57 8.70 10.17
N ASP A 102 -11.49 8.71 9.21
CA ASP A 102 -12.56 7.71 9.10
C ASP A 102 -12.06 6.42 8.47
N ILE A 103 -11.15 6.54 7.48
CA ILE A 103 -10.56 5.41 6.75
C ILE A 103 -9.04 5.59 6.68
N ILE A 104 -8.30 4.50 6.87
CA ILE A 104 -6.87 4.42 6.57
C ILE A 104 -6.67 3.38 5.48
N LEU A 105 -5.88 3.72 4.45
CA LEU A 105 -5.45 2.82 3.40
C LEU A 105 -3.98 2.42 3.62
N LEU A 106 -3.71 1.13 3.45
CA LEU A 106 -2.38 0.53 3.54
C LEU A 106 -2.21 -0.44 2.36
N GLU A 107 -1.48 -0.03 1.35
CA GLU A 107 -1.30 -0.79 0.11
C GLU A 107 0.14 -1.32 0.03
N SER A 108 0.40 -2.48 0.67
CA SER A 108 1.72 -3.13 0.79
C SER A 108 2.76 -2.24 1.49
N VAL A 109 2.43 -1.76 2.67
CA VAL A 109 3.27 -0.82 3.44
C VAL A 109 3.82 -1.45 4.71
N VAL A 110 2.96 -2.13 5.46
CA VAL A 110 3.27 -2.48 6.86
C VAL A 110 4.35 -3.55 6.98
N SER A 111 4.49 -4.42 5.98
CA SER A 111 5.54 -5.46 5.94
C SER A 111 6.97 -4.89 5.94
N PHE A 112 7.14 -3.63 5.57
CA PHE A 112 8.44 -2.92 5.55
C PHE A 112 8.79 -2.24 6.89
N THR A 113 7.92 -2.31 7.89
CA THR A 113 7.97 -1.51 9.12
C THR A 113 7.90 -2.37 10.37
N ASN A 114 8.12 -1.78 11.54
CA ASN A 114 7.81 -2.44 12.80
C ASN A 114 6.30 -2.54 12.96
N LEU A 115 5.74 -3.73 12.72
CA LEU A 115 4.30 -3.99 12.75
C LEU A 115 3.61 -3.46 13.99
N SER A 116 4.20 -3.67 15.17
CA SER A 116 3.57 -3.28 16.43
C SER A 116 3.48 -1.75 16.58
N SER A 117 4.52 -1.03 16.17
CA SER A 117 4.54 0.44 16.20
C SER A 117 3.57 1.02 15.17
N SER A 118 3.65 0.55 13.93
CA SER A 118 2.84 1.03 12.82
C SER A 118 1.34 0.82 13.06
N LEU A 119 0.94 -0.39 13.46
CA LEU A 119 -0.47 -0.68 13.72
C LEU A 119 -1.02 0.09 14.93
N LYS A 120 -0.18 0.37 15.94
CA LYS A 120 -0.56 1.19 17.08
C LYS A 120 -0.79 2.66 16.66
N GLU A 121 0.07 3.21 15.81
CA GLU A 121 -0.10 4.57 15.28
C GLU A 121 -1.34 4.65 14.38
N CYS A 122 -1.54 3.68 13.48
CA CYS A 122 -2.77 3.61 12.69
C CYS A 122 -4.02 3.58 13.58
N LYS A 123 -3.98 2.76 14.66
CA LYS A 123 -5.09 2.72 15.62
C LYS A 123 -5.31 4.04 16.34
N ARG A 124 -4.24 4.77 16.68
CA ARG A 124 -4.29 6.05 17.37
C ARG A 124 -4.96 7.14 16.53
N VAL A 125 -4.58 7.24 15.25
CA VAL A 125 -5.09 8.30 14.37
C VAL A 125 -6.45 7.97 13.75
N LEU A 126 -6.89 6.70 13.82
CA LEU A 126 -8.17 6.27 13.32
C LEU A 126 -9.28 6.60 14.31
N LYS A 127 -10.39 7.18 13.84
CA LYS A 127 -11.58 7.47 14.64
C LYS A 127 -12.19 6.20 15.23
N LYS A 128 -12.95 6.33 16.30
CA LYS A 128 -13.76 5.23 16.83
C LYS A 128 -14.81 4.80 15.80
N GLY A 129 -14.85 3.50 15.53
CA GLY A 129 -15.70 2.95 14.46
C GLY A 129 -15.15 3.16 13.05
N GLY A 130 -14.02 3.85 12.89
CA GLY A 130 -13.31 3.96 11.63
C GLY A 130 -12.71 2.63 11.17
N ILE A 131 -12.30 2.56 9.92
CA ILE A 131 -11.83 1.32 9.30
C ILE A 131 -10.42 1.46 8.72
N ILE A 132 -9.68 0.37 8.73
CA ILE A 132 -8.49 0.19 7.89
C ILE A 132 -8.85 -0.75 6.74
N LEU A 133 -8.44 -0.37 5.54
CA LEU A 133 -8.38 -1.23 4.37
C LEU A 133 -6.90 -1.47 4.05
N ALA A 134 -6.45 -2.71 4.19
CA ALA A 134 -5.06 -3.06 3.96
C ALA A 134 -4.95 -4.19 2.92
N ILE A 135 -4.02 -4.05 1.99
CA ILE A 135 -3.57 -5.09 1.06
C ILE A 135 -2.13 -5.43 1.45
N GLU A 136 -1.92 -6.54 2.12
CA GLU A 136 -0.61 -6.86 2.69
C GLU A 136 -0.10 -8.23 2.24
N THR A 137 1.22 -8.31 2.11
CA THR A 137 1.91 -9.54 1.77
C THR A 137 1.78 -10.57 2.90
N VAL A 138 1.60 -11.83 2.51
CA VAL A 138 1.55 -12.97 3.44
C VAL A 138 2.45 -14.08 2.96
N LYS A 139 3.09 -14.79 3.89
CA LYS A 139 3.75 -16.06 3.57
C LYS A 139 2.74 -17.19 3.59
N GLU A 140 2.79 -18.03 2.55
CA GLU A 140 1.99 -19.24 2.49
C GLU A 140 2.64 -20.39 3.31
N PRO A 141 1.86 -21.38 3.77
CA PRO A 141 2.36 -22.41 4.71
C PRO A 141 3.56 -23.22 4.21
N GLN A 142 3.79 -23.27 2.90
CA GLN A 142 4.89 -24.02 2.28
C GLN A 142 6.19 -23.22 2.23
N MET A 143 6.19 -21.95 2.59
CA MET A 143 7.38 -21.11 2.59
C MET A 143 8.35 -21.55 3.69
N THR A 144 9.57 -21.89 3.31
CA THR A 144 10.60 -22.26 4.29
C THR A 144 11.24 -21.02 4.91
N GLU A 145 11.86 -21.19 6.09
CA GLU A 145 12.62 -20.09 6.73
C GLU A 145 13.76 -19.55 5.84
N GLN A 146 14.33 -20.40 4.98
CA GLN A 146 15.37 -20.00 4.05
C GLN A 146 14.79 -19.11 2.95
N ASP A 147 13.63 -19.49 2.39
CA ASP A 147 12.94 -18.69 1.37
C ASP A 147 12.47 -17.35 1.95
N GLU A 148 11.92 -17.36 3.17
CA GLU A 148 11.51 -16.14 3.87
C GLU A 148 12.68 -15.17 4.06
N ARG A 149 13.86 -15.68 4.45
CA ARG A 149 15.08 -14.86 4.57
C ARG A 149 15.49 -14.24 3.24
N LEU A 150 15.56 -15.04 2.18
CA LEU A 150 15.95 -14.56 0.83
C LEU A 150 15.01 -13.47 0.32
N VAL A 151 13.69 -13.67 0.49
CA VAL A 151 12.68 -12.69 0.11
C VAL A 151 12.81 -11.42 0.97
N SER A 152 12.94 -11.56 2.29
CA SER A 152 13.07 -10.44 3.21
C SER A 152 14.35 -9.62 2.95
N GLU A 153 15.47 -10.27 2.65
CA GLU A 153 16.72 -9.60 2.31
C GLU A 153 16.59 -8.78 1.03
N PHE A 154 15.93 -9.32 0.00
CA PHE A 154 15.75 -8.62 -1.27
C PHE A 154 14.83 -7.42 -1.16
N TYR A 155 13.62 -7.61 -0.60
CA TYR A 155 12.62 -6.55 -0.46
C TYR A 155 12.88 -5.63 0.73
N HIS A 156 13.75 -6.02 1.66
CA HIS A 156 13.92 -5.39 2.98
C HIS A 156 12.64 -5.43 3.84
N PHE A 157 11.88 -6.52 3.75
CA PHE A 157 10.78 -6.74 4.68
C PHE A 157 11.30 -6.90 6.12
N GLN A 158 10.68 -6.22 7.06
CA GLN A 158 10.95 -6.44 8.47
C GLN A 158 10.28 -7.73 8.98
N SER A 159 9.15 -8.10 8.37
CA SER A 159 8.47 -9.37 8.64
C SER A 159 7.51 -9.72 7.50
N ILE A 160 7.27 -11.02 7.32
CA ILE A 160 6.27 -11.55 6.39
C ILE A 160 5.34 -12.47 7.19
N PRO A 161 4.34 -11.95 7.90
CA PRO A 161 3.43 -12.78 8.68
C PRO A 161 2.58 -13.66 7.76
N ASN A 162 2.22 -14.85 8.25
CA ASN A 162 1.13 -15.62 7.65
C ASN A 162 -0.23 -14.98 8.02
N GLU A 163 -1.30 -15.50 7.44
CA GLU A 163 -2.65 -14.96 7.63
C GLU A 163 -3.09 -14.93 9.11
N LEU A 164 -2.77 -15.96 9.88
CA LEU A 164 -3.14 -16.04 11.31
C LEU A 164 -2.32 -15.04 12.14
N GLU A 165 -1.03 -14.95 11.88
CA GLU A 165 -0.14 -13.98 12.52
C GLU A 165 -0.61 -12.54 12.25
N TRP A 166 -1.05 -12.21 11.02
CA TRP A 166 -1.65 -10.92 10.71
C TRP A 166 -2.88 -10.62 11.57
N VAL A 167 -3.80 -11.58 11.68
CA VAL A 167 -5.00 -11.41 12.54
C VAL A 167 -4.61 -11.14 13.99
N GLU A 168 -3.58 -11.82 14.50
CA GLU A 168 -3.08 -11.58 15.85
C GLU A 168 -2.49 -10.16 15.99
N TYR A 169 -1.70 -9.70 15.03
CA TYR A 169 -1.16 -8.33 15.05
C TYR A 169 -2.27 -7.28 15.08
N TRP A 170 -3.27 -7.39 14.21
CA TRP A 170 -4.42 -6.49 14.20
C TRP A 170 -5.17 -6.49 15.54
N LYS A 171 -5.43 -7.66 16.10
CA LYS A 171 -6.09 -7.79 17.41
C LYS A 171 -5.25 -7.20 18.56
N LYS A 172 -3.95 -7.46 18.57
CA LYS A 172 -3.03 -6.90 19.58
C LYS A 172 -2.95 -5.37 19.49
N ALA A 173 -3.09 -4.81 18.33
CA ALA A 173 -3.16 -3.36 18.12
C ALA A 173 -4.51 -2.74 18.57
N GLY A 174 -5.50 -3.56 18.93
CA GLY A 174 -6.78 -3.12 19.50
C GLY A 174 -7.91 -2.96 18.49
N PHE A 175 -7.81 -3.60 17.31
CA PHE A 175 -8.92 -3.64 16.36
C PHE A 175 -9.97 -4.66 16.80
N SER A 176 -11.22 -4.22 16.89
CA SER A 176 -12.35 -5.02 17.41
C SER A 176 -12.77 -6.12 16.45
N THR A 177 -12.70 -5.85 15.15
CA THR A 177 -13.09 -6.76 14.07
C THR A 177 -12.03 -6.79 13.00
N VAL A 178 -11.65 -7.99 12.59
CA VAL A 178 -10.71 -8.22 11.48
C VAL A 178 -11.36 -9.16 10.49
N VAL A 179 -11.71 -8.64 9.32
CA VAL A 179 -12.29 -9.42 8.22
C VAL A 179 -11.23 -9.61 7.14
N ILE A 180 -11.00 -10.85 6.75
CA ILE A 180 -10.12 -11.20 5.63
C ILE A 180 -10.99 -11.42 4.40
N ARG A 181 -10.73 -10.68 3.34
CA ARG A 181 -11.39 -10.86 2.05
C ARG A 181 -10.45 -11.61 1.11
N ARG A 182 -10.86 -12.82 0.69
CA ARG A 182 -10.07 -13.71 -0.20
C ARG A 182 -10.65 -13.78 -1.62
N GLU A 183 -11.81 -13.21 -1.85
CA GLU A 183 -12.65 -13.44 -3.03
C GLU A 183 -12.29 -12.56 -4.24
N TYR A 184 -11.21 -11.81 -4.15
CA TYR A 184 -10.74 -11.03 -5.28
C TYR A 184 -9.84 -11.89 -6.14
N LYS A 185 -10.38 -12.39 -7.23
CA LYS A 185 -9.56 -12.81 -8.35
C LYS A 185 -8.98 -11.53 -8.96
N VAL A 186 -7.67 -11.45 -8.99
CA VAL A 186 -7.00 -10.59 -9.97
C VAL A 186 -7.34 -11.26 -11.31
N GLU A 187 -8.47 -10.90 -11.89
CA GLU A 187 -8.74 -11.27 -13.28
C GLU A 187 -7.68 -10.51 -14.07
N VAL A 188 -6.75 -11.27 -14.64
CA VAL A 188 -5.89 -10.77 -15.70
C VAL A 188 -6.86 -10.62 -16.89
N GLU A 189 -7.61 -9.53 -16.90
CA GLU A 189 -8.35 -9.14 -18.10
C GLU A 189 -7.32 -8.89 -19.18
N ASP A 190 -7.59 -9.46 -20.36
CA ASP A 190 -6.74 -9.36 -21.53
C ASP A 190 -6.09 -7.99 -21.67
N GLU A 191 -4.76 -7.97 -21.74
CA GLU A 191 -3.91 -6.78 -21.83
C GLU A 191 -4.28 -5.82 -22.99
N GLU A 192 -5.18 -6.20 -23.88
CA GLU A 192 -5.55 -5.42 -25.08
C GLU A 192 -6.71 -4.42 -24.88
N GLN A 193 -7.47 -4.44 -23.76
CA GLN A 193 -8.65 -3.58 -23.60
C GLN A 193 -8.65 -2.60 -22.43
N ASN A 194 -7.67 -2.63 -21.52
CA ASN A 194 -7.63 -1.74 -20.35
C ASN A 194 -6.37 -0.87 -20.31
N ILE A 195 -6.31 0.14 -21.15
CA ILE A 195 -5.28 1.20 -21.10
C ILE A 195 -5.32 2.00 -19.76
N ASP A 196 -6.35 1.82 -18.94
CA ASP A 196 -6.61 2.66 -17.75
C ASP A 196 -6.17 2.04 -16.42
N PHE A 197 -5.62 0.79 -16.37
CA PHE A 197 -5.38 0.05 -15.13
C PHE A 197 -4.01 -0.60 -15.00
N GLY A 198 -3.10 -0.32 -15.91
CA GLY A 198 -1.72 -0.81 -15.84
C GLY A 198 -0.90 -0.11 -14.75
N THR A 199 0.19 -0.74 -14.38
CA THR A 199 1.23 -0.09 -13.57
C THR A 199 1.68 1.19 -14.27
N GLU A 200 1.47 2.34 -13.62
CA GLU A 200 1.95 3.62 -14.13
C GLU A 200 3.43 3.81 -13.80
N PHE A 201 4.13 4.50 -14.69
CA PHE A 201 5.52 4.90 -14.47
C PHE A 201 5.64 6.42 -14.60
N ASP A 202 6.20 7.09 -13.58
CA ASP A 202 6.64 8.49 -13.63
C ASP A 202 8.16 8.51 -13.41
N LEU A 203 8.91 8.30 -14.49
CA LEU A 203 10.36 8.12 -14.46
C LEU A 203 11.05 9.39 -13.92
N SER A 204 12.05 9.18 -13.05
CA SER A 204 12.95 10.25 -12.64
C SER A 204 13.91 10.63 -13.78
N ASP A 205 14.41 11.87 -13.80
CA ASP A 205 15.29 12.38 -14.87
C ASP A 205 16.58 11.57 -15.02
N GLU A 206 17.10 11.06 -13.91
CA GLU A 206 18.30 10.22 -13.87
C GLU A 206 17.98 8.86 -13.27
N ILE A 207 18.14 7.80 -14.06
CA ILE A 207 17.94 6.41 -13.63
C ILE A 207 19.27 5.67 -13.77
N PRO A 208 19.90 5.28 -12.66
CA PRO A 208 21.13 4.48 -12.69
C PRO A 208 20.91 3.12 -13.36
N SER A 209 21.89 2.61 -14.12
CA SER A 209 21.74 1.35 -14.86
C SER A 209 21.38 0.14 -13.99
N ASN A 210 21.85 0.11 -12.74
CA ASN A 210 21.55 -0.96 -11.79
C ASN A 210 20.09 -1.01 -11.32
N VAL A 211 19.25 -0.03 -11.68
CA VAL A 211 17.78 -0.08 -11.50
C VAL A 211 17.19 -1.22 -12.32
N TYR A 212 17.65 -1.38 -13.55
CA TYR A 212 17.14 -2.42 -14.45
C TYR A 212 17.57 -3.82 -14.00
N ASP A 213 18.79 -3.97 -13.48
CA ASP A 213 19.25 -5.24 -12.89
C ASP A 213 18.37 -5.64 -11.70
N LEU A 214 17.98 -4.66 -10.86
CA LEU A 214 17.12 -4.89 -9.71
C LEU A 214 15.67 -5.21 -10.12
N LEU A 215 15.19 -4.64 -11.23
CA LEU A 215 13.88 -4.96 -11.80
C LEU A 215 13.87 -6.40 -12.33
N ASP A 216 14.91 -6.83 -13.04
CA ASP A 216 15.05 -8.21 -13.51
C ASP A 216 15.10 -9.20 -12.32
N ASP A 217 15.78 -8.83 -11.25
CA ASP A 217 15.86 -9.61 -10.02
C ASP A 217 14.47 -9.71 -9.35
N HIS A 218 13.72 -8.62 -9.32
CA HIS A 218 12.33 -8.60 -8.82
C HIS A 218 11.45 -9.56 -9.62
N GLU A 219 11.47 -9.50 -10.94
CA GLU A 219 10.68 -10.38 -11.81
C GLU A 219 11.02 -11.86 -11.58
N ARG A 220 12.33 -12.18 -11.49
CA ARG A 220 12.78 -13.54 -11.19
C ARG A 220 12.29 -14.04 -9.84
N LEU A 221 12.37 -13.22 -8.81
CA LEU A 221 11.93 -13.54 -7.45
C LEU A 221 10.42 -13.72 -7.40
N THR A 222 9.67 -12.80 -7.98
CA THR A 222 8.21 -12.87 -8.04
C THR A 222 7.78 -14.18 -8.72
N LYS A 223 8.36 -14.53 -9.85
CA LYS A 223 8.07 -15.79 -10.55
C LYS A 223 8.46 -17.02 -9.74
N LYS A 224 9.61 -16.97 -9.06
CA LYS A 224 10.09 -18.09 -8.22
C LYS A 224 9.18 -18.33 -7.02
N TYR A 225 8.71 -17.27 -6.38
CA TYR A 225 7.97 -17.34 -5.12
C TYR A 225 6.46 -17.11 -5.26
N GLN A 226 5.91 -17.07 -6.48
CA GLN A 226 4.49 -16.80 -6.77
C GLN A 226 3.48 -17.69 -6.03
N ASN A 227 3.88 -18.91 -5.60
CA ASN A 227 3.03 -19.83 -4.85
C ASN A 227 3.35 -19.87 -3.34
N LEU A 228 4.38 -19.14 -2.90
CA LEU A 228 4.86 -19.09 -1.51
C LEU A 228 4.67 -17.72 -0.88
N LEU A 229 4.57 -16.68 -1.71
CA LEU A 229 4.30 -15.31 -1.32
C LEU A 229 2.96 -14.89 -1.90
N GLY A 230 1.98 -14.74 -1.04
CA GLY A 230 0.64 -14.30 -1.41
C GLY A 230 0.33 -12.91 -0.87
N PHE A 231 -0.91 -12.50 -0.97
CA PHE A 231 -1.43 -11.31 -0.30
C PHE A 231 -2.80 -11.57 0.32
N ARG A 232 -3.17 -10.75 1.28
CA ARG A 232 -4.52 -10.75 1.86
C ARG A 232 -5.03 -9.32 1.96
N ILE A 233 -6.33 -9.22 1.88
CA ILE A 233 -7.04 -7.98 2.10
C ILE A 233 -7.64 -8.05 3.49
N PHE A 234 -7.26 -7.07 4.31
CA PHE A 234 -7.77 -6.92 5.68
C PHE A 234 -8.70 -5.70 5.75
N ARG A 235 -9.89 -5.91 6.29
CA ARG A 235 -10.77 -4.83 6.71
C ARG A 235 -10.88 -4.88 8.22
N CYS A 236 -10.26 -3.89 8.88
CA CYS A 236 -10.18 -3.85 10.33
C CYS A 236 -11.01 -2.68 10.87
N ILE A 237 -11.80 -2.91 11.91
CA ILE A 237 -12.65 -1.89 12.55
C ILE A 237 -12.03 -1.50 13.89
N SER A 238 -11.95 -0.17 14.11
CA SER A 238 -11.44 0.43 15.34
C SER A 238 -12.27 0.09 16.58
#